data_a6998c6079c52d422c26554bc019e633
#
_entry.id   a6998c6079c52d422c26554bc019e633
#
_cell.length_a   1.000
_cell.length_b   1.000
_cell.length_c   1.000
_cell.angle_alpha   90.00
_cell.angle_beta   90.00
_cell.angle_gamma   90.00
#
_symmetry.space_group_name_H-M   'P 1'
#
loop_
_entity.id
_entity.type
_entity.pdbx_description
1 polymer ?
#
loop_
_entity_poly.entity_id
_entity_poly.type
_entity_poly.pdbx_seq_one_letter_code
_entity_poly.pdbx_strand_id
1 'polypeptide(L)'
;MVGFARSRRAGVGPMSFLADQYQRAVERAAQSLDWEAVEDTVAALVQLREQAGRLFILGLGGSAGNASHMTNDVRKLAGIEAYAPTDNVSELSARINDDGWGAAFTGWLEVSRLSGNDAIFVLSVGGGDLERGVSIELVNAVD
;
A
#
# COMPACT_ATOMS: atom_id res chain seq x y z
N MET A 1 -10.36 -31.91 -16.91
CA MET A 1 -11.47 -31.56 -15.98
C MET A 1 -11.15 -32.22 -14.63
N VAL A 2 -10.58 -31.48 -13.68
CA VAL A 2 -10.20 -32.01 -12.36
C VAL A 2 -11.37 -31.71 -11.42
N GLY A 3 -12.14 -32.74 -11.08
CA GLY A 3 -13.26 -32.62 -10.15
C GLY A 3 -12.77 -32.53 -8.71
N PHE A 4 -12.97 -31.41 -8.04
CA PHE A 4 -12.82 -31.31 -6.60
C PHE A 4 -13.99 -32.04 -5.93
N ALA A 5 -13.70 -33.20 -5.35
CA ALA A 5 -14.64 -33.91 -4.47
C ALA A 5 -14.90 -33.04 -3.23
N ARG A 6 -16.12 -32.55 -3.05
CA ARG A 6 -16.56 -31.91 -1.79
C ARG A 6 -16.59 -32.99 -0.70
N SER A 7 -15.54 -33.08 0.10
CA SER A 7 -15.58 -33.79 1.37
C SER A 7 -16.66 -33.14 2.25
N ARG A 8 -17.69 -33.89 2.62
CA ARG A 8 -18.64 -33.47 3.66
C ARG A 8 -17.88 -33.37 4.98
N ARG A 9 -17.51 -32.15 5.36
CA ARG A 9 -16.97 -31.92 6.71
C ARG A 9 -18.09 -32.07 7.70
N ALA A 10 -18.09 -33.17 8.44
CA ALA A 10 -18.91 -33.34 9.62
C ALA A 10 -18.39 -32.41 10.73
N GLY A 11 -19.26 -31.62 11.34
CA GLY A 11 -19.04 -30.96 12.63
C GLY A 11 -18.20 -29.69 12.59
N VAL A 12 -18.66 -28.61 11.91
CA VAL A 12 -18.04 -27.28 12.04
C VAL A 12 -18.92 -26.38 12.92
N GLY A 13 -18.99 -26.70 14.23
CA GLY A 13 -19.66 -25.85 15.21
C GLY A 13 -18.95 -24.51 15.55
N PRO A 14 -17.59 -24.43 15.56
CA PRO A 14 -16.91 -23.17 15.90
C PRO A 14 -16.69 -22.20 14.73
N MET A 15 -16.84 -22.61 13.48
CA MET A 15 -16.51 -21.75 12.34
C MET A 15 -17.52 -20.63 12.09
N SER A 16 -18.78 -20.81 12.46
CA SER A 16 -19.76 -19.72 12.40
C SER A 16 -19.40 -18.59 13.36
N PHE A 17 -18.93 -18.92 14.56
CA PHE A 17 -18.52 -17.96 15.58
C PHE A 17 -17.31 -17.09 15.13
N LEU A 18 -16.29 -17.71 14.52
CA LEU A 18 -15.13 -16.96 14.00
C LEU A 18 -15.50 -16.08 12.81
N ALA A 19 -16.36 -16.57 11.91
CA ALA A 19 -16.84 -15.81 10.77
C ALA A 19 -17.65 -14.60 11.24
N ASP A 20 -18.57 -14.79 12.20
CA ASP A 20 -19.37 -13.72 12.78
C ASP A 20 -18.49 -12.68 13.52
N GLN A 21 -17.48 -13.13 14.26
CA GLN A 21 -16.54 -12.22 14.91
C GLN A 21 -15.76 -11.39 13.89
N TYR A 22 -15.28 -12.02 12.82
CA TYR A 22 -14.56 -11.34 11.75
C TYR A 22 -15.44 -10.31 11.05
N GLN A 23 -16.68 -10.69 10.68
CA GLN A 23 -17.64 -9.77 10.07
C GLN A 23 -17.87 -8.53 10.94
N ARG A 24 -18.16 -8.73 12.23
CA ARG A 24 -18.34 -7.60 13.18
C ARG A 24 -17.08 -6.74 13.34
N ALA A 25 -15.90 -7.34 13.24
CA ALA A 25 -14.65 -6.59 13.27
C ALA A 25 -14.49 -5.69 12.03
N VAL A 26 -14.82 -6.21 10.85
CA VAL A 26 -14.83 -5.43 9.59
C VAL A 26 -15.87 -4.30 9.64
N GLU A 27 -17.09 -4.59 10.11
CA GLU A 27 -18.14 -3.57 10.27
C GLU A 27 -17.69 -2.44 11.21
N ARG A 28 -17.11 -2.77 12.36
CA ARG A 28 -16.58 -1.75 13.29
C ARG A 28 -15.44 -0.96 12.68
N ALA A 29 -14.51 -1.61 11.97
CA ALA A 29 -13.42 -0.92 11.31
C ALA A 29 -13.96 0.07 10.26
N ALA A 30 -14.93 -0.33 9.45
CA ALA A 30 -15.54 0.56 8.48
C ALA A 30 -16.28 1.75 9.12
N GLN A 31 -16.94 1.53 10.28
CA GLN A 31 -17.63 2.59 11.02
C GLN A 31 -16.67 3.55 11.73
N SER A 32 -15.42 3.12 12.01
CA SER A 32 -14.39 3.93 12.67
C SER A 32 -13.52 4.73 11.70
N LEU A 33 -13.78 4.65 10.40
CA LEU A 33 -13.03 5.44 9.41
C LEU A 33 -13.28 6.94 9.63
N ASP A 34 -12.19 7.69 9.56
CA ASP A 34 -12.24 9.13 9.46
C ASP A 34 -12.61 9.53 8.03
N TRP A 35 -13.89 9.79 7.82
CA TRP A 35 -14.41 10.12 6.50
C TRP A 35 -13.98 11.50 6.02
N GLU A 36 -13.68 12.43 6.93
CA GLU A 36 -13.12 13.73 6.59
C GLU A 36 -11.71 13.57 6.00
N ALA A 37 -10.87 12.75 6.62
CA ALA A 37 -9.54 12.43 6.08
C ALA A 37 -9.61 11.68 4.72
N VAL A 38 -10.64 10.88 4.49
CA VAL A 38 -10.89 10.25 3.18
C VAL A 38 -11.22 11.30 2.13
N GLU A 39 -12.12 12.24 2.42
CA GLU A 39 -12.48 13.32 1.50
C GLU A 39 -11.29 14.24 1.21
N ASP A 40 -10.48 14.58 2.20
CA ASP A 40 -9.25 15.35 2.04
C ASP A 40 -8.25 14.63 1.13
N THR A 41 -8.11 13.31 1.29
CA THR A 41 -7.27 12.49 0.42
C THR A 41 -7.77 12.52 -1.03
N VAL A 42 -9.08 12.41 -1.24
CA VAL A 42 -9.68 12.50 -2.58
C VAL A 42 -9.42 13.89 -3.18
N ALA A 43 -9.61 14.95 -2.41
CA ALA A 43 -9.35 16.33 -2.87
C ALA A 43 -7.88 16.52 -3.27
N ALA A 44 -6.94 15.99 -2.48
CA ALA A 44 -5.50 16.03 -2.79
C ALA A 44 -5.16 15.29 -4.09
N LEU A 45 -5.77 14.11 -4.32
CA LEU A 45 -5.57 13.35 -5.56
C LEU A 45 -6.17 14.06 -6.78
N VAL A 46 -7.31 14.73 -6.63
CA VAL A 46 -7.90 15.56 -7.70
C VAL A 46 -6.96 16.72 -8.04
N GLN A 47 -6.45 17.42 -7.04
CA GLN A 47 -5.50 18.51 -7.24
C GLN A 47 -4.21 18.01 -7.91
N LEU A 48 -3.66 16.88 -7.46
CA LEU A 48 -2.49 16.26 -8.07
C LEU A 48 -2.70 16.00 -9.58
N ARG A 49 -3.86 15.46 -9.94
CA ARG A 49 -4.22 15.20 -11.33
C ARG A 49 -4.31 16.50 -12.15
N GLU A 50 -4.94 17.53 -11.61
CA GLU A 50 -5.10 18.84 -12.29
C GLU A 50 -3.75 19.54 -12.54
N GLN A 51 -2.78 19.31 -11.66
CA GLN A 51 -1.42 19.84 -11.77
C GLN A 51 -0.51 18.96 -12.63
N ALA A 52 -1.02 17.84 -13.17
CA ALA A 52 -0.22 16.82 -13.87
C ALA A 52 0.96 16.30 -13.02
N GLY A 53 0.79 16.25 -11.71
CA GLY A 53 1.75 15.66 -10.77
C GLY A 53 1.68 14.14 -10.78
N ARG A 54 2.71 13.50 -10.23
CA ARG A 54 2.85 12.04 -10.14
C ARG A 54 2.56 11.56 -8.73
N LEU A 55 2.02 10.34 -8.62
CA LEU A 55 1.77 9.68 -7.35
C LEU A 55 2.78 8.53 -7.15
N PHE A 56 3.55 8.59 -6.08
CA PHE A 56 4.46 7.53 -5.67
C PHE A 56 3.85 6.75 -4.51
N ILE A 57 3.53 5.46 -4.72
CA ILE A 57 2.80 4.65 -3.75
C ILE A 57 3.76 3.67 -3.10
N LEU A 58 4.00 3.85 -1.81
CA LEU A 58 4.96 3.09 -1.03
C LEU A 58 4.24 2.08 -0.13
N GLY A 59 4.79 0.89 -0.04
CA GLY A 59 4.27 -0.16 0.85
C GLY A 59 5.18 -1.37 0.89
N LEU A 60 5.06 -2.18 1.94
CA LEU A 60 5.87 -3.37 2.17
C LEU A 60 4.99 -4.60 2.37
N GLY A 61 5.45 -5.75 1.93
CA GLY A 61 4.72 -7.01 2.08
C GLY A 61 3.32 -6.94 1.44
N GLY A 62 2.27 -7.16 2.23
CA GLY A 62 0.89 -7.03 1.77
C GLY A 62 0.53 -5.63 1.29
N SER A 63 1.10 -4.61 1.93
CA SER A 63 0.94 -3.21 1.50
C SER A 63 1.63 -2.94 0.16
N ALA A 64 2.73 -3.62 -0.18
CA ALA A 64 3.33 -3.54 -1.51
C ALA A 64 2.38 -4.10 -2.60
N GLY A 65 1.71 -5.22 -2.31
CA GLY A 65 0.69 -5.76 -3.21
C GLY A 65 -0.47 -4.79 -3.44
N ASN A 66 -0.92 -4.11 -2.37
CA ASN A 66 -1.94 -3.07 -2.47
C ASN A 66 -1.43 -1.84 -3.24
N ALA A 67 -0.16 -1.43 -3.02
CA ALA A 67 0.46 -0.31 -3.74
C ALA A 67 0.53 -0.58 -5.24
N SER A 68 0.95 -1.78 -5.64
CA SER A 68 0.98 -2.22 -7.03
C SER A 68 -0.41 -2.20 -7.67
N HIS A 69 -1.42 -2.74 -6.98
CA HIS A 69 -2.80 -2.71 -7.47
C HIS A 69 -3.35 -1.29 -7.58
N MET A 70 -3.16 -0.47 -6.55
CA MET A 70 -3.57 0.93 -6.55
C MET A 70 -2.88 1.73 -7.67
N THR A 71 -1.60 1.48 -7.95
CA THR A 71 -0.87 2.10 -9.07
C THR A 71 -1.59 1.85 -10.39
N ASN A 72 -2.02 0.60 -10.65
CA ASN A 72 -2.78 0.27 -11.85
C ASN A 72 -4.12 1.01 -11.91
N ASP A 73 -4.88 1.01 -10.82
CA ASP A 73 -6.21 1.61 -10.80
C ASP A 73 -6.16 3.14 -10.94
N VAL A 74 -5.25 3.78 -10.23
CA VAL A 74 -5.03 5.23 -10.30
C VAL A 74 -4.65 5.65 -11.73
N ARG A 75 -3.76 4.92 -12.37
CA ARG A 75 -3.38 5.18 -13.78
C ARG A 75 -4.55 4.96 -14.75
N LYS A 76 -5.24 3.84 -14.61
CA LYS A 76 -6.26 3.38 -15.55
C LYS A 76 -7.60 4.12 -15.37
N LEU A 77 -8.01 4.35 -14.13
CA LEU A 77 -9.35 4.86 -13.83
C LEU A 77 -9.35 6.35 -13.49
N ALA A 78 -8.34 6.84 -12.78
CA ALA A 78 -8.25 8.25 -12.38
C ALA A 78 -7.41 9.12 -13.33
N GLY A 79 -6.62 8.51 -14.22
CA GLY A 79 -5.78 9.25 -15.18
C GLY A 79 -4.61 9.99 -14.52
N ILE A 80 -4.15 9.52 -13.35
CA ILE A 80 -2.98 10.07 -12.65
C ILE A 80 -1.76 9.21 -12.97
N GLU A 81 -0.65 9.84 -13.32
CA GLU A 81 0.63 9.14 -13.46
C GLU A 81 1.08 8.63 -12.09
N ALA A 82 1.24 7.31 -11.92
CA ALA A 82 1.56 6.70 -10.64
C ALA A 82 2.57 5.58 -10.77
N TYR A 83 3.34 5.34 -9.69
CA TYR A 83 4.40 4.35 -9.61
C TYR A 83 4.49 3.74 -8.22
N ALA A 84 4.88 2.45 -8.15
CA ALA A 84 5.28 1.80 -6.91
C ALA A 84 6.71 1.27 -7.05
N PRO A 85 7.64 1.60 -6.15
CA PRO A 85 9.04 1.14 -6.21
C PRO A 85 9.16 -0.39 -6.23
N THR A 86 8.22 -1.08 -5.61
CA THR A 86 8.17 -2.53 -5.49
C THR A 86 7.79 -3.26 -6.78
N ASP A 87 7.32 -2.54 -7.82
CA ASP A 87 6.95 -3.14 -9.10
C ASP A 87 8.17 -3.54 -9.92
N ASN A 88 9.32 -2.88 -9.70
CA ASN A 88 10.59 -3.26 -10.28
C ASN A 88 11.45 -4.02 -9.27
N VAL A 89 11.23 -5.32 -9.16
CA VAL A 89 11.96 -6.18 -8.21
C VAL A 89 13.46 -6.18 -8.46
N SER A 90 13.91 -5.98 -9.70
CA SER A 90 15.34 -5.94 -10.05
C SER A 90 16.02 -4.72 -9.44
N GLU A 91 15.45 -3.54 -9.62
CA GLU A 91 15.97 -2.31 -9.03
C GLU A 91 15.89 -2.33 -7.50
N LEU A 92 14.73 -2.74 -6.95
CA LEU A 92 14.55 -2.83 -5.52
C LEU A 92 15.59 -3.75 -4.87
N SER A 93 15.79 -4.95 -5.43
CA SER A 93 16.75 -5.91 -4.88
C SER A 93 18.20 -5.45 -5.01
N ALA A 94 18.56 -4.76 -6.10
CA ALA A 94 19.88 -4.17 -6.27
C ALA A 94 20.14 -3.08 -5.22
N ARG A 95 19.21 -2.15 -5.03
CA ARG A 95 19.33 -1.09 -4.01
C ARG A 95 19.45 -1.66 -2.60
N ILE A 96 18.65 -2.68 -2.27
CA ILE A 96 18.75 -3.33 -0.96
C ILE A 96 20.10 -3.98 -0.77
N ASN A 97 20.65 -4.64 -1.80
CA ASN A 97 21.95 -5.30 -1.73
C ASN A 97 23.10 -4.31 -1.60
N ASP A 98 23.04 -3.20 -2.32
CA ASP A 98 24.14 -2.26 -2.45
C ASP A 98 24.08 -1.14 -1.40
N ASP A 99 22.88 -0.62 -1.11
CA ASP A 99 22.66 0.55 -0.27
C ASP A 99 21.94 0.22 1.05
N GLY A 100 21.38 -0.98 1.17
CA GLY A 100 20.61 -1.45 2.32
C GLY A 100 19.14 -1.04 2.28
N TRP A 101 18.33 -1.69 3.15
CA TRP A 101 16.88 -1.46 3.21
C TRP A 101 16.51 -0.01 3.45
N GLY A 102 17.19 0.66 4.39
CA GLY A 102 16.84 2.03 4.82
C GLY A 102 16.96 3.07 3.71
N ALA A 103 17.76 2.82 2.67
CA ALA A 103 17.99 3.73 1.54
C ALA A 103 17.18 3.36 0.28
N ALA A 104 16.53 2.20 0.27
CA ALA A 104 15.95 1.65 -0.95
C ALA A 104 14.89 2.56 -1.58
N PHE A 105 13.95 3.08 -0.81
CA PHE A 105 12.90 3.95 -1.33
C PHE A 105 13.37 5.39 -1.53
N THR A 106 14.19 5.91 -0.63
CA THR A 106 14.78 7.26 -0.78
C THR A 106 15.57 7.37 -2.07
N GLY A 107 16.54 6.47 -2.31
CA GLY A 107 17.32 6.48 -3.54
C GLY A 107 16.48 6.23 -4.80
N TRP A 108 15.38 5.48 -4.70
CA TRP A 108 14.44 5.31 -5.82
C TRP A 108 13.68 6.61 -6.12
N LEU A 109 13.21 7.32 -5.09
CA LEU A 109 12.52 8.61 -5.23
C LEU A 109 13.44 9.70 -5.78
N GLU A 110 14.70 9.74 -5.35
CA GLU A 110 15.72 10.67 -5.86
C GLU A 110 15.94 10.52 -7.36
N VAL A 111 16.15 9.29 -7.85
CA VAL A 111 16.30 9.02 -9.29
C VAL A 111 15.02 9.33 -10.06
N SER A 112 13.86 9.11 -9.43
CA SER A 112 12.56 9.48 -9.99
C SER A 112 12.32 11.00 -9.98
N ARG A 113 13.26 11.78 -9.41
CA ARG A 113 13.17 13.24 -9.33
C ARG A 113 11.86 13.70 -8.68
N LEU A 114 11.57 13.12 -7.51
CA LEU A 114 10.44 13.58 -6.69
C LEU A 114 10.50 15.10 -6.53
N SER A 115 9.40 15.76 -6.72
CA SER A 115 9.30 17.23 -6.71
C SER A 115 8.08 17.71 -5.92
N GLY A 116 8.01 19.00 -5.66
CA GLY A 116 6.87 19.61 -4.96
C GLY A 116 5.53 19.54 -5.71
N ASN A 117 5.53 19.09 -6.97
CA ASN A 117 4.30 18.83 -7.74
C ASN A 117 3.80 17.39 -7.61
N ASP A 118 4.59 16.52 -7.00
CA ASP A 118 4.28 15.10 -6.85
C ASP A 118 3.71 14.83 -5.45
N ALA A 119 3.19 13.64 -5.25
CA ALA A 119 2.72 13.19 -3.95
C ALA A 119 3.25 11.79 -3.62
N ILE A 120 3.47 11.52 -2.34
CA ILE A 120 3.76 10.20 -1.80
C ILE A 120 2.52 9.69 -1.08
N PHE A 121 2.12 8.45 -1.37
CA PHE A 121 1.04 7.75 -0.67
C PHE A 121 1.62 6.52 0.03
N VAL A 122 1.56 6.48 1.35
CA VAL A 122 2.13 5.38 2.13
C VAL A 122 1.04 4.43 2.61
N LEU A 123 1.17 3.15 2.26
CA LEU A 123 0.35 2.06 2.77
C LEU A 123 1.14 1.31 3.85
N SER A 124 0.76 1.46 5.11
CA SER A 124 1.42 0.80 6.23
C SER A 124 0.44 0.50 7.35
N VAL A 125 0.59 -0.65 8.00
CA VAL A 125 -0.23 -1.04 9.16
C VAL A 125 0.20 -0.27 10.41
N GLY A 126 1.51 -0.05 10.59
CA GLY A 126 2.09 0.53 11.81
C GLY A 126 2.87 1.83 11.60
N GLY A 127 2.95 2.35 10.37
CA GLY A 127 3.64 3.60 10.05
C GLY A 127 5.17 3.52 10.03
N GLY A 128 5.75 2.56 10.72
CA GLY A 128 7.20 2.42 10.89
C GLY A 128 7.67 2.85 12.28
N ASP A 129 8.90 2.45 12.63
CA ASP A 129 9.51 2.73 13.93
C ASP A 129 11.04 2.66 13.78
N LEU A 130 11.69 3.81 13.82
CA LEU A 130 13.15 3.90 13.67
C LEU A 130 13.89 3.26 14.84
N GLU A 131 13.37 3.34 16.07
CA GLU A 131 14.04 2.78 17.26
C GLU A 131 14.04 1.25 17.20
N ARG A 132 12.97 0.67 16.68
CA ARG A 132 12.81 -0.78 16.53
C ARG A 132 13.30 -1.31 15.19
N GLY A 133 13.70 -0.45 14.27
CA GLY A 133 14.11 -0.82 12.92
C GLY A 133 12.99 -1.40 12.07
N VAL A 134 11.73 -0.97 12.28
CA VAL A 134 10.57 -1.46 11.55
C VAL A 134 10.19 -0.47 10.46
N SER A 135 10.13 -0.96 9.21
CA SER A 135 9.75 -0.15 8.03
C SER A 135 10.53 1.16 7.92
N ILE A 136 11.82 1.10 8.23
CA ILE A 136 12.73 2.27 8.23
C ILE A 136 12.80 2.94 6.86
N GLU A 137 12.69 2.18 5.78
CA GLU A 137 12.65 2.66 4.41
C GLU A 137 11.42 3.53 4.11
N LEU A 138 10.28 3.27 4.75
CA LEU A 138 9.09 4.13 4.64
C LEU A 138 9.29 5.43 5.42
N VAL A 139 9.86 5.34 6.63
CA VAL A 139 10.12 6.53 7.44
C VAL A 139 11.12 7.42 6.74
N ASN A 140 12.27 6.88 6.32
CA ASN A 140 13.31 7.66 5.62
C ASN A 140 12.83 8.26 4.28
N ALA A 141 11.81 7.68 3.66
CA ALA A 141 11.28 8.19 2.38
C ALA A 141 10.34 9.40 2.53
N VAL A 142 9.84 9.68 3.75
CA VAL A 142 8.91 10.78 4.02
C VAL A 142 9.52 11.89 4.89
N ASP A 143 10.70 11.65 5.48
CA ASP A 143 11.53 12.64 6.18
C ASP A 143 12.32 13.50 5.16
#